data_dbdd471846f7e2d2ca7b90ca3b7e5353
#
_entry.id   dbdd471846f7e2d2ca7b90ca3b7e5353
#
_cell.length_a   1.000
_cell.length_b   1.000
_cell.length_c   1.000
_cell.angle_alpha   90.00
_cell.angle_beta   90.00
_cell.angle_gamma   90.00
#
_symmetry.space_group_name_H-M   'P 1'
#
loop_
_entity.id
_entity.type
_entity.pdbx_description
1 polymer ?
#
loop_
_entity_poly.entity_id
_entity_poly.type
_entity_poly.pdbx_seq_one_letter_code
_entity_poly.pdbx_strand_id
1 'polypeptide(L)'
;MRSASLISIVDDDESMREATEGLLRSLGYQAVAFSSAEEFLKSDSIDNTACLIADVQMPGLSGIDLQYSLSARGVQMPTIFITAFPEEGSRKRAMTAGAVGYLSKPFSEESLLKCLDSALGNSR
;
A
#
# COMPACT_ATOMS: atom_id res chain seq x y z
N MET A 1 3.68 -16.87 -19.63
CA MET A 1 3.50 -16.83 -18.19
C MET A 1 4.06 -15.56 -17.60
N ARG A 2 3.36 -14.98 -16.69
CA ARG A 2 3.84 -13.72 -16.17
C ARG A 2 4.34 -13.86 -14.74
N SER A 3 5.34 -13.08 -14.41
CA SER A 3 5.88 -13.05 -13.06
C SER A 3 4.87 -12.50 -12.09
N ALA A 4 4.93 -12.96 -10.86
CA ALA A 4 4.10 -12.40 -9.81
C ALA A 4 4.57 -10.98 -9.52
N SER A 5 3.63 -10.06 -9.40
CA SER A 5 3.95 -8.69 -9.03
C SER A 5 4.32 -8.61 -7.55
N LEU A 6 5.25 -7.74 -7.23
CA LEU A 6 5.65 -7.51 -5.83
C LEU A 6 4.80 -6.40 -5.23
N ILE A 7 4.15 -6.73 -4.13
CA ILE A 7 3.36 -5.77 -3.38
C ILE A 7 4.11 -5.49 -2.08
N SER A 8 4.40 -4.22 -1.81
CA SER A 8 5.03 -3.84 -0.56
C SER A 8 3.96 -3.34 0.40
N ILE A 9 4.07 -3.75 1.66
CA ILE A 9 3.12 -3.40 2.70
C ILE A 9 3.84 -2.60 3.77
N VAL A 10 3.29 -1.45 4.14
CA VAL A 10 3.84 -0.64 5.23
C VAL A 10 2.75 -0.42 6.25
N ASP A 11 2.90 -1.03 7.41
CA ASP A 11 1.88 -0.99 8.47
C ASP A 11 2.60 -1.25 9.79
N ASP A 12 2.37 -0.39 10.78
CA ASP A 12 3.02 -0.56 12.08
C ASP A 12 2.31 -1.60 12.96
N ASP A 13 1.12 -2.05 12.56
CA ASP A 13 0.39 -3.09 13.28
C ASP A 13 0.85 -4.45 12.77
N GLU A 14 1.55 -5.21 13.62
CA GLU A 14 2.13 -6.49 13.23
C GLU A 14 1.08 -7.48 12.75
N SER A 15 -0.03 -7.59 13.48
CA SER A 15 -1.09 -8.53 13.12
C SER A 15 -1.67 -8.22 11.76
N MET A 16 -1.93 -6.95 11.50
CA MET A 16 -2.49 -6.53 10.22
C MET A 16 -1.48 -6.73 9.10
N ARG A 17 -0.21 -6.42 9.39
CA ARG A 17 0.86 -6.59 8.42
C ARG A 17 0.98 -8.05 7.99
N GLU A 18 0.96 -8.96 8.95
CA GLU A 18 1.07 -10.40 8.65
C GLU A 18 -0.16 -10.92 7.93
N ALA A 19 -1.34 -10.47 8.34
CA ALA A 19 -2.58 -10.90 7.70
C ALA A 19 -2.63 -10.45 6.25
N THR A 20 -2.23 -9.21 5.98
CA THR A 20 -2.22 -8.67 4.63
C THR A 20 -1.20 -9.40 3.76
N GLU A 21 -0.02 -9.64 4.31
CA GLU A 21 1.02 -10.37 3.59
C GLU A 21 0.56 -11.77 3.22
N GLY A 22 -0.05 -12.48 4.17
CA GLY A 22 -0.56 -13.82 3.92
C GLY A 22 -1.65 -13.85 2.87
N LEU A 23 -2.56 -12.88 2.93
CA LEU A 23 -3.63 -12.79 1.96
C LEU A 23 -3.08 -12.57 0.55
N LEU A 24 -2.14 -11.65 0.40
CA LEU A 24 -1.56 -11.37 -0.91
C LEU A 24 -0.87 -12.58 -1.50
N ARG A 25 -0.12 -13.32 -0.68
CA ARG A 25 0.55 -14.53 -1.14
C ARG A 25 -0.44 -15.59 -1.56
N SER A 26 -1.55 -15.70 -0.83
CA SER A 26 -2.58 -16.67 -1.19
C SER A 26 -3.25 -16.32 -2.51
N LEU A 27 -3.20 -15.06 -2.92
CA LEU A 27 -3.76 -14.60 -4.18
C LEU A 27 -2.75 -14.66 -5.33
N GLY A 28 -1.54 -15.15 -5.08
CA GLY A 28 -0.54 -15.33 -6.12
C GLY A 28 0.45 -14.19 -6.27
N TYR A 29 0.41 -13.20 -5.38
CA TYR A 29 1.35 -12.09 -5.43
C TYR A 29 2.58 -12.38 -4.58
N GLN A 30 3.69 -11.72 -4.91
CA GLN A 30 4.81 -11.64 -4.00
C GLN A 30 4.54 -10.49 -3.04
N ALA A 31 4.91 -10.67 -1.78
CA ALA A 31 4.63 -9.65 -0.78
C ALA A 31 5.82 -9.49 0.15
N VAL A 32 6.14 -8.24 0.49
CA VAL A 32 7.16 -7.92 1.47
C VAL A 32 6.57 -6.85 2.38
N ALA A 33 6.87 -6.94 3.67
CA ALA A 33 6.23 -6.08 4.65
C ALA A 33 7.26 -5.29 5.45
N PHE A 34 6.89 -4.07 5.78
CA PHE A 34 7.73 -3.14 6.54
C PHE A 34 6.91 -2.58 7.69
N SER A 35 7.57 -2.34 8.82
CA SER A 35 6.89 -1.85 10.00
C SER A 35 6.81 -0.32 10.04
N SER A 36 7.49 0.38 9.15
CA SER A 36 7.45 1.84 9.12
C SER A 36 7.76 2.34 7.72
N ALA A 37 7.34 3.58 7.45
CA ALA A 37 7.65 4.24 6.19
C ALA A 37 9.14 4.41 6.02
N GLU A 38 9.83 4.75 7.11
CA GLU A 38 11.28 4.94 7.09
C GLU A 38 11.98 3.66 6.66
N GLU A 39 11.53 2.52 7.17
CA GLU A 39 12.11 1.23 6.82
C GLU A 39 11.96 0.96 5.32
N PHE A 40 10.77 1.21 4.79
CA PHE A 40 10.52 1.02 3.37
C PHE A 40 11.39 1.94 2.51
N LEU A 41 11.52 3.21 2.92
CA LEU A 41 12.28 4.18 2.15
C LEU A 41 13.78 3.83 2.09
N LYS A 42 14.28 3.07 3.04
CA LYS A 42 15.67 2.62 3.05
C LYS A 42 15.88 1.29 2.36
N SER A 43 14.81 0.64 1.95
CA SER A 43 14.90 -0.72 1.41
C SER A 43 15.23 -0.69 -0.07
N ASP A 44 15.68 -1.84 -0.57
CA ASP A 44 15.92 -2.03 -1.99
C ASP A 44 14.63 -2.37 -2.73
N SER A 45 13.52 -2.51 -2.01
CA SER A 45 12.27 -2.95 -2.61
C SER A 45 11.57 -1.88 -3.42
N ILE A 46 11.93 -0.60 -3.21
CA ILE A 46 11.24 0.51 -3.88
C ILE A 46 11.20 0.31 -5.40
N ASP A 47 12.35 -0.03 -5.97
CA ASP A 47 12.45 -0.14 -7.43
C ASP A 47 11.70 -1.34 -7.98
N ASN A 48 11.41 -2.32 -7.14
CA ASN A 48 10.77 -3.55 -7.58
C ASN A 48 9.29 -3.63 -7.20
N THR A 49 8.79 -2.64 -6.47
CA THR A 49 7.42 -2.66 -5.98
C THR A 49 6.45 -2.24 -7.08
N ALA A 50 5.50 -3.11 -7.39
CA ALA A 50 4.48 -2.80 -8.38
C ALA A 50 3.33 -2.02 -7.79
N CYS A 51 3.07 -2.21 -6.49
CA CYS A 51 2.00 -1.51 -5.79
C CYS A 51 2.34 -1.45 -4.31
N LEU A 52 2.04 -0.33 -3.68
CA LEU A 52 2.28 -0.11 -2.25
C LEU A 52 0.94 -0.11 -1.53
N ILE A 53 0.87 -0.84 -0.41
CA ILE A 53 -0.26 -0.78 0.51
C ILE A 53 0.26 -0.15 1.79
N ALA A 54 -0.24 1.01 2.16
CA ALA A 54 0.30 1.76 3.28
C ALA A 54 -0.81 2.20 4.24
N ASP A 55 -0.55 2.02 5.53
CA ASP A 55 -1.41 2.55 6.57
C ASP A 55 -1.28 4.08 6.58
N VAL A 56 -2.40 4.77 6.65
CA VAL A 56 -2.39 6.23 6.71
C VAL A 56 -1.76 6.71 8.01
N GLN A 57 -2.05 6.04 9.12
CA GLN A 57 -1.65 6.51 10.45
C GLN A 57 -0.58 5.61 11.04
N MET A 58 0.64 6.14 11.11
CA MET A 58 1.79 5.44 11.67
C MET A 58 2.63 6.44 12.45
N PRO A 59 3.34 5.97 13.49
CA PRO A 59 4.32 6.85 14.16
C PRO A 59 5.39 7.29 13.17
N GLY A 60 5.86 8.51 13.30
CA GLY A 60 6.82 9.07 12.36
C GLY A 60 6.11 9.49 11.09
N LEU A 61 6.58 9.03 9.94
CA LEU A 61 5.97 9.36 8.67
C LEU A 61 4.66 8.59 8.51
N SER A 62 3.60 9.31 8.15
CA SER A 62 2.33 8.67 7.82
C SER A 62 2.41 8.06 6.42
N GLY A 63 1.38 7.29 6.04
CA GLY A 63 1.32 6.74 4.70
C GLY A 63 1.27 7.82 3.64
N ILE A 64 0.58 8.92 3.91
CA ILE A 64 0.49 10.02 2.96
C ILE A 64 1.84 10.73 2.85
N ASP A 65 2.53 10.92 3.98
CA ASP A 65 3.90 11.47 3.96
C ASP A 65 4.82 10.60 3.14
N LEU A 66 4.68 9.28 3.26
CA LEU A 66 5.46 8.34 2.48
C LEU A 66 5.21 8.55 0.99
N GLN A 67 3.95 8.71 0.60
CA GLN A 67 3.61 8.93 -0.80
C GLN A 67 4.28 10.20 -1.33
N TYR A 68 4.24 11.28 -0.56
CA TYR A 68 4.90 12.52 -0.98
C TYR A 68 6.41 12.36 -1.07
N SER A 69 7.02 11.59 -0.15
CA SER A 69 8.46 11.33 -0.19
C SER A 69 8.84 10.58 -1.45
N LEU A 70 8.04 9.59 -1.84
CA LEU A 70 8.31 8.84 -3.06
C LEU A 70 8.19 9.74 -4.28
N SER A 71 7.16 10.58 -4.33
CA SER A 71 6.98 11.51 -5.44
C SER A 71 8.15 12.47 -5.54
N ALA A 72 8.67 12.95 -4.40
CA ALA A 72 9.80 13.86 -4.38
C ALA A 72 11.07 13.19 -4.93
N ARG A 73 11.15 11.88 -4.84
CA ARG A 73 12.28 11.11 -5.39
C ARG A 73 12.05 10.73 -6.86
N GLY A 74 10.95 11.15 -7.44
CA GLY A 74 10.62 10.80 -8.81
C GLY A 74 10.04 9.41 -8.96
N VAL A 75 9.64 8.78 -7.86
CA VAL A 75 9.08 7.43 -7.89
C VAL A 75 7.57 7.53 -7.96
N GLN A 76 7.00 7.00 -9.03
CA GLN A 76 5.54 6.96 -9.18
C GLN A 76 5.08 5.54 -9.05
N MET A 77 4.48 5.25 -7.91
CA MET A 77 4.11 3.91 -7.53
C MET A 77 2.64 3.92 -7.15
N PRO A 78 1.82 3.06 -7.77
CA PRO A 78 0.42 2.98 -7.36
C PRO A 78 0.34 2.66 -5.87
N THR A 79 -0.48 3.42 -5.15
CA THR A 79 -0.57 3.28 -3.70
C THR A 79 -2.02 3.10 -3.28
N ILE A 80 -2.25 2.10 -2.43
CA ILE A 80 -3.53 1.86 -1.79
C ILE A 80 -3.34 2.19 -0.32
N PHE A 81 -4.13 3.14 0.19
CA PHE A 81 -4.06 3.47 1.61
C PHE A 81 -5.08 2.68 2.39
N ILE A 82 -4.72 2.27 3.59
CA ILE A 82 -5.64 1.60 4.51
C ILE A 82 -5.61 2.36 5.84
N THR A 83 -6.72 2.35 6.55
CA THR A 83 -6.80 3.06 7.82
C THR A 83 -7.88 2.47 8.72
N ALA A 84 -7.59 2.43 10.03
CA ALA A 84 -8.58 2.06 11.04
C ALA A 84 -9.51 3.23 11.35
N PHE A 85 -9.13 4.45 10.95
CA PHE A 85 -9.86 5.66 11.29
C PHE A 85 -10.14 6.47 10.03
N PRO A 86 -11.08 6.03 9.20
CA PRO A 86 -11.38 6.73 7.95
C PRO A 86 -12.00 8.09 8.25
N GLU A 87 -11.36 9.14 7.77
CA GLU A 87 -11.82 10.50 7.88
C GLU A 87 -11.84 11.12 6.51
N GLU A 88 -12.81 11.99 6.28
CA GLU A 88 -12.97 12.60 4.97
C GLU A 88 -11.74 13.43 4.58
N GLY A 89 -11.17 14.14 5.54
CA GLY A 89 -9.96 14.92 5.27
C GLY A 89 -8.79 14.05 4.84
N SER A 90 -8.60 12.92 5.52
CA SER A 90 -7.54 11.97 5.14
C SER A 90 -7.77 11.40 3.76
N ARG A 91 -9.03 11.05 3.47
CA ARG A 91 -9.35 10.49 2.17
C ARG A 91 -9.04 11.50 1.06
N LYS A 92 -9.42 12.76 1.26
CA LYS A 92 -9.14 13.79 0.27
C LYS A 92 -7.66 13.98 0.05
N ARG A 93 -6.88 13.99 1.14
CA ARG A 93 -5.43 14.14 1.02
C ARG A 93 -4.82 12.96 0.28
N ALA A 94 -5.30 11.74 0.58
CA ALA A 94 -4.80 10.53 -0.07
C ALA A 94 -5.09 10.57 -1.56
N MET A 95 -6.31 10.93 -1.94
CA MET A 95 -6.68 10.96 -3.34
C MET A 95 -5.95 12.07 -4.08
N THR A 96 -5.74 13.22 -3.42
CA THR A 96 -4.95 14.31 -4.00
C THR A 96 -3.51 13.89 -4.22
N ALA A 97 -2.97 13.05 -3.34
CA ALA A 97 -1.61 12.56 -3.47
C ALA A 97 -1.49 11.47 -4.56
N GLY A 98 -2.60 11.08 -5.17
CA GLY A 98 -2.57 10.14 -6.27
C GLY A 98 -2.88 8.70 -5.91
N ALA A 99 -3.54 8.47 -4.77
CA ALA A 99 -3.90 7.11 -4.36
C ALA A 99 -4.83 6.46 -5.36
N VAL A 100 -4.65 5.17 -5.58
CA VAL A 100 -5.56 4.40 -6.43
C VAL A 100 -6.65 3.72 -5.60
N GLY A 101 -6.50 3.73 -4.27
CA GLY A 101 -7.53 3.17 -3.39
C GLY A 101 -7.37 3.67 -1.98
N TYR A 102 -8.47 3.60 -1.23
CA TYR A 102 -8.49 4.03 0.17
C TYR A 102 -9.49 3.12 0.88
N LEU A 103 -8.99 2.24 1.74
CA LEU A 103 -9.80 1.20 2.37
C LEU A 103 -9.82 1.37 3.88
N SER A 104 -10.97 1.09 4.50
CA SER A 104 -11.11 1.07 5.94
C SER A 104 -10.76 -0.31 6.47
N LYS A 105 -10.11 -0.36 7.62
CA LYS A 105 -9.86 -1.63 8.30
C LYS A 105 -11.09 -1.98 9.13
N PRO A 106 -11.51 -3.23 9.18
CA PRO A 106 -11.04 -4.33 8.34
C PRO A 106 -11.61 -4.23 6.94
N PHE A 107 -10.82 -4.57 5.94
CA PHE A 107 -11.29 -4.55 4.56
C PHE A 107 -11.54 -5.98 4.09
N SER A 108 -12.38 -6.12 3.07
CA SER A 108 -12.66 -7.43 2.50
C SER A 108 -11.62 -7.77 1.45
N GLU A 109 -11.46 -9.06 1.20
CA GLU A 109 -10.59 -9.52 0.12
C GLU A 109 -11.04 -8.92 -1.20
N GLU A 110 -12.35 -8.86 -1.42
CA GLU A 110 -12.90 -8.34 -2.66
C GLU A 110 -12.54 -6.87 -2.88
N SER A 111 -12.63 -6.06 -1.82
CA SER A 111 -12.27 -4.65 -1.91
C SER A 111 -10.80 -4.47 -2.24
N LEU A 112 -9.95 -5.27 -1.61
CA LEU A 112 -8.52 -5.20 -1.85
C LEU A 112 -8.21 -5.63 -3.29
N LEU A 113 -8.85 -6.69 -3.78
CA LEU A 113 -8.62 -7.16 -5.14
C LEU A 113 -9.01 -6.10 -6.17
N LYS A 114 -10.11 -5.39 -5.95
CA LYS A 114 -10.51 -4.32 -6.86
C LYS A 114 -9.46 -3.23 -6.93
N CYS A 115 -8.91 -2.86 -5.78
CA CYS A 115 -7.86 -1.83 -5.75
C CYS A 115 -6.61 -2.31 -6.44
N LEU A 116 -6.22 -3.57 -6.23
CA LEU A 116 -5.05 -4.14 -6.86
C LEU A 116 -5.20 -4.22 -8.38
N ASP A 117 -6.38 -4.61 -8.84
CA ASP A 117 -6.63 -4.65 -10.27
C ASP A 117 -6.48 -3.27 -10.89
N SER A 118 -7.00 -2.24 -10.24
CA SER A 118 -6.83 -0.87 -10.71
C SER A 118 -5.38 -0.46 -10.69
N ALA A 119 -4.67 -0.79 -9.61
CA ALA A 119 -3.28 -0.38 -9.44
C ALA A 119 -2.37 -1.03 -10.47
N LEU A 120 -2.64 -2.29 -10.79
CA LEU A 120 -1.75 -3.07 -11.64
C LEU A 120 -2.21 -3.10 -13.10
N GLY A 121 -3.29 -2.42 -13.41
CA GLY A 121 -3.81 -2.39 -14.76
C GLY A 121 -4.41 -3.71 -15.21
N ASN A 122 -4.89 -4.52 -14.27
CA ASN A 122 -5.44 -5.84 -14.58
C ASN A 122 -6.95 -5.82 -14.78
N SER A 123 -7.50 -4.69 -15.16
CA SER A 123 -8.94 -4.59 -15.32
C SER A 123 -9.42 -5.47 -16.46
N ARG A 124 -10.65 -5.94 -16.36
CA ARG A 124 -11.24 -6.80 -17.36
C ARG A 124 -12.36 -6.09 -18.07
#